data_d3b3319ea70574155a89da375d8471fd
#
_entry.id   d3b3319ea70574155a89da375d8471fd
#
_cell.length_a   1.000
_cell.length_b   1.000
_cell.length_c   1.000
_cell.angle_alpha   90.00
_cell.angle_beta   90.00
_cell.angle_gamma   90.00
#
_symmetry.space_group_name_H-M   'P 1'
#
loop_
_entity.id
_entity.type
_entity.pdbx_description
1 polymer ?
#
loop_
_entity_poly.entity_id
_entity_poly.type
_entity_poly.pdbx_seq_one_letter_code
_entity_poly.pdbx_strand_id
1 'polypeptide(L)'
;MPNAEDAPLDRLPDDSVVVRGGLMFPADLARGVQSHFDTEGVYALSVFSAAGRTADEIAIAVPLPHPKIRTSTVGRVRVAGYDVVSSPGPPGHADLLFREPPTDDDWRTMDRIFDPPRANPATIGTDDV
;
A
#
# COMPACT_ATOMS: atom_id res chain seq x y z
N MET A 1 10.89 18.35 24.54
CA MET A 1 10.19 18.08 24.04
C MET A 1 10.35 17.33 23.15
N PRO A 2 10.31 17.09 22.78
CA PRO A 2 10.31 16.51 21.97
C PRO A 2 9.73 15.68 21.51
N ASN A 3 9.45 15.35 21.65
CA ASN A 3 8.70 14.50 21.34
C ASN A 3 7.89 14.76 20.21
N ALA A 4 7.74 15.80 19.78
CA ALA A 4 6.98 16.14 18.63
C ALA A 4 7.56 15.50 17.40
N GLU A 5 8.82 15.36 17.39
CA GLU A 5 9.39 14.74 16.24
C GLU A 5 9.21 13.25 16.23
N ASP A 6 8.85 12.67 17.37
CA ASP A 6 8.66 11.23 17.39
C ASP A 6 7.32 10.83 16.84
N ALA A 7 6.29 11.55 17.20
CA ALA A 7 4.96 11.13 16.90
C ALA A 7 4.64 11.18 15.43
N PRO A 8 4.96 12.20 14.68
CA PRO A 8 4.51 12.29 13.29
C PRO A 8 5.42 11.63 12.28
N LEU A 9 6.60 11.16 12.68
CA LEU A 9 7.54 10.65 11.69
C LEU A 9 7.03 9.45 10.93
N ASP A 10 6.28 8.58 11.61
CA ASP A 10 5.77 7.37 10.97
C ASP A 10 4.34 7.53 10.48
N ARG A 11 3.74 8.67 10.75
CA ARG A 11 2.35 8.87 10.40
C ARG A 11 2.24 9.57 9.07
N LEU A 12 1.68 8.86 8.10
CA LEU A 12 1.47 9.40 6.77
C LEU A 12 0.25 10.30 6.75
N PRO A 13 0.32 11.45 6.05
CA PRO A 13 -0.85 12.32 5.89
C PRO A 13 -1.96 11.62 5.13
N ASP A 14 -3.20 12.01 5.40
CA ASP A 14 -4.36 11.40 4.77
C ASP A 14 -4.35 11.54 3.24
N ASP A 15 -3.75 12.60 2.71
CA ASP A 15 -3.70 12.80 1.27
C ASP A 15 -2.54 12.07 0.59
N SER A 16 -1.73 11.33 1.35
CA SER A 16 -0.67 10.52 0.75
C SER A 16 -1.28 9.44 -0.15
N VAL A 17 -0.71 9.29 -1.34
CA VAL A 17 -1.15 8.26 -2.27
C VAL A 17 -0.59 6.92 -1.83
N VAL A 18 -1.41 5.88 -1.93
CA VAL A 18 -1.02 4.50 -1.63
C VAL A 18 -0.98 3.72 -2.93
N VAL A 19 0.11 3.01 -3.17
CA VAL A 19 0.28 2.22 -4.40
C VAL A 19 0.55 0.77 -4.04
N ARG A 20 -0.12 -0.14 -4.73
CA ARG A 20 0.18 -1.56 -4.63
C ARG A 20 0.27 -2.16 -6.03
N GLY A 21 1.29 -2.98 -6.24
CA GLY A 21 1.44 -3.67 -7.52
C GLY A 21 0.45 -4.81 -7.68
N GLY A 22 0.06 -5.06 -8.93
CA GLY A 22 -0.83 -6.15 -9.25
C GLY A 22 -2.29 -5.76 -9.25
N LEU A 23 -3.15 -6.75 -9.37
CA LEU A 23 -4.59 -6.54 -9.53
C LEU A 23 -5.37 -6.64 -8.23
N MET A 24 -4.71 -7.03 -7.15
CA MET A 24 -5.31 -7.14 -5.82
C MET A 24 -6.48 -8.14 -5.77
N PHE A 25 -6.32 -9.29 -6.43
CA PHE A 25 -7.30 -10.36 -6.31
C PHE A 25 -7.30 -10.89 -4.87
N PRO A 26 -8.47 -11.33 -4.35
CA PRO A 26 -8.54 -11.80 -2.95
C PRO A 26 -7.50 -12.85 -2.58
N ALA A 27 -7.22 -13.80 -3.48
CA ALA A 27 -6.23 -14.83 -3.17
C ALA A 27 -4.84 -14.24 -2.99
N ASP A 28 -4.49 -13.23 -3.79
CA ASP A 28 -3.18 -12.57 -3.68
C ASP A 28 -3.09 -11.78 -2.40
N LEU A 29 -4.17 -11.08 -2.05
CA LEU A 29 -4.20 -10.30 -0.81
C LEU A 29 -4.09 -11.22 0.41
N ALA A 30 -4.81 -12.34 0.39
CA ALA A 30 -4.77 -13.27 1.50
C ALA A 30 -3.36 -13.85 1.69
N ARG A 31 -2.68 -14.17 0.59
CA ARG A 31 -1.30 -14.67 0.68
C ARG A 31 -0.36 -13.62 1.23
N GLY A 32 -0.54 -12.37 0.79
CA GLY A 32 0.32 -11.28 1.26
C GLY A 32 0.16 -11.04 2.75
N VAL A 33 -1.06 -11.03 3.24
CA VAL A 33 -1.32 -10.82 4.66
C VAL A 33 -0.79 -12.01 5.47
N GLN A 34 -1.00 -13.25 5.00
CA GLN A 34 -0.53 -14.43 5.71
C GLN A 34 1.00 -14.43 5.79
N SER A 35 1.68 -14.10 4.70
CA SER A 35 3.13 -14.02 4.69
C SER A 35 3.64 -12.97 5.68
N HIS A 36 2.98 -11.84 5.75
CA HIS A 36 3.35 -10.77 6.67
C HIS A 36 3.17 -11.25 8.11
N PHE A 37 2.06 -11.92 8.39
CA PHE A 37 1.81 -12.43 9.72
C PHE A 37 2.81 -13.50 10.11
N ASP A 38 3.16 -14.39 9.20
CA ASP A 38 4.13 -15.45 9.47
C ASP A 38 5.50 -14.89 9.78
N THR A 39 5.86 -13.77 9.15
CA THR A 39 7.17 -13.16 9.30
C THR A 39 7.26 -12.23 10.49
N GLU A 40 6.23 -11.41 10.71
CA GLU A 40 6.27 -10.31 11.67
C GLU A 40 5.19 -10.36 12.74
N GLY A 41 4.25 -11.27 12.64
CA GLY A 41 3.23 -11.41 13.66
C GLY A 41 2.09 -10.39 13.59
N VAL A 42 1.99 -9.64 12.49
CA VAL A 42 0.91 -8.67 12.31
C VAL A 42 0.22 -8.92 10.97
N TYR A 43 -1.07 -8.62 10.93
CA TYR A 43 -1.85 -8.74 9.71
C TYR A 43 -1.72 -7.45 8.93
N ALA A 44 -0.98 -7.48 7.84
CA ALA A 44 -0.75 -6.29 7.04
C ALA A 44 -0.49 -6.63 5.57
N LEU A 45 -0.76 -5.66 4.70
CA LEU A 45 -0.38 -5.73 3.29
C LEU A 45 0.77 -4.76 3.06
N SER A 46 1.78 -5.21 2.32
CA SER A 46 2.85 -4.31 1.89
C SER A 46 2.32 -3.40 0.80
N VAL A 47 2.50 -2.11 0.98
CA VAL A 47 2.13 -1.09 0.01
C VAL A 47 3.24 -0.06 -0.04
N PHE A 48 3.11 0.92 -0.92
CA PHE A 48 4.05 2.03 -1.00
C PHE A 48 3.30 3.33 -0.92
N SER A 49 3.83 4.27 -0.14
CA SER A 49 3.21 5.57 0.06
C SER A 49 4.27 6.56 0.52
N ALA A 50 4.19 7.77 0.01
CA ALA A 50 5.11 8.82 0.41
C ALA A 50 4.39 10.16 0.32
N ALA A 51 4.52 10.96 1.37
CA ALA A 51 3.85 12.24 1.44
C ALA A 51 4.28 13.14 0.28
N GLY A 52 3.33 13.78 -0.36
CA GLY A 52 3.61 14.74 -1.41
C GLY A 52 4.03 14.16 -2.74
N ARG A 53 3.98 12.83 -2.90
CA ARG A 53 4.37 12.18 -4.15
C ARG A 53 3.15 11.66 -4.88
N THR A 54 3.23 11.71 -6.21
CA THR A 54 2.17 11.14 -7.06
C THR A 54 2.31 9.62 -7.11
N ALA A 55 1.25 8.96 -7.58
CA ALA A 55 1.29 7.52 -7.78
C ALA A 55 2.42 7.11 -8.72
N ASP A 56 2.62 7.88 -9.80
CA ASP A 56 3.68 7.58 -10.76
C ASP A 56 5.06 7.71 -10.12
N GLU A 57 5.27 8.75 -9.33
CA GLU A 57 6.54 8.93 -8.65
C GLU A 57 6.84 7.78 -7.70
N ILE A 58 5.82 7.36 -6.96
CA ILE A 58 5.98 6.25 -6.01
C ILE A 58 6.32 4.96 -6.77
N ALA A 59 5.57 4.67 -7.83
CA ALA A 59 5.77 3.43 -8.59
C ALA A 59 7.13 3.37 -9.26
N ILE A 60 7.66 4.50 -9.70
CA ILE A 60 8.96 4.55 -10.36
C ILE A 60 10.10 4.48 -9.35
N ALA A 61 9.93 5.09 -8.18
CA ALA A 61 10.98 5.12 -7.16
C ALA A 61 11.38 3.71 -6.71
N VAL A 62 10.43 2.78 -6.67
CA VAL A 62 10.70 1.38 -6.41
C VAL A 62 10.03 0.61 -7.54
N PRO A 63 10.75 0.33 -8.61
CA PRO A 63 10.13 -0.28 -9.79
C PRO A 63 9.46 -1.61 -9.42
N LEU A 64 8.14 -1.57 -9.36
CA LEU A 64 7.37 -2.77 -9.06
C LEU A 64 7.31 -3.64 -10.32
N PRO A 65 7.41 -4.97 -10.17
CA PRO A 65 7.48 -5.85 -11.34
C PRO A 65 6.14 -6.08 -12.05
N HIS A 66 5.06 -5.58 -11.46
CA HIS A 66 3.72 -5.85 -12.00
C HIS A 66 3.39 -4.89 -13.14
N PRO A 67 2.79 -5.37 -14.24
CA PRO A 67 2.40 -4.47 -15.33
C PRO A 67 1.27 -3.52 -14.96
N LYS A 68 0.52 -3.84 -13.93
CA LYS A 68 -0.58 -2.99 -13.45
C LYS A 68 -0.37 -2.64 -11.99
N ILE A 69 -0.89 -1.49 -11.61
CA ILE A 69 -0.91 -1.06 -10.21
C ILE A 69 -2.33 -0.61 -9.87
N ARG A 70 -2.63 -0.59 -8.57
CA ARG A 70 -3.85 0.00 -8.05
C ARG A 70 -3.47 1.03 -7.00
N THR A 71 -4.27 2.08 -6.90
CA THR A 71 -3.94 3.21 -6.05
C THR A 71 -5.12 3.59 -5.16
N SER A 72 -4.79 4.20 -4.04
CA SER A 72 -5.77 4.75 -3.12
C SER A 72 -5.14 5.95 -2.41
N THR A 73 -5.71 6.36 -1.30
CA THR A 73 -5.08 7.35 -0.41
C THR A 73 -5.14 6.82 1.01
N VAL A 74 -4.23 7.31 1.84
CA VAL A 74 -4.20 6.94 3.25
C VAL A 74 -5.54 7.28 3.91
N GLY A 75 -6.11 8.44 3.55
CA GLY A 75 -7.39 8.84 4.11
C GLY A 75 -8.52 7.89 3.78
N ARG A 76 -8.57 7.42 2.51
CA ARG A 76 -9.60 6.45 2.13
C ARG A 76 -9.45 5.15 2.90
N VAL A 77 -8.21 4.71 3.10
CA VAL A 77 -7.95 3.51 3.88
C VAL A 77 -8.39 3.68 5.33
N ARG A 78 -8.07 4.84 5.92
CA ARG A 78 -8.44 5.10 7.31
C ARG A 78 -9.95 5.20 7.51
N VAL A 79 -10.64 5.86 6.59
CA VAL A 79 -12.10 5.99 6.67
C VAL A 79 -12.75 4.60 6.62
N ALA A 80 -12.16 3.67 5.91
CA ALA A 80 -12.68 2.30 5.82
C ALA A 80 -12.37 1.46 7.06
N GLY A 81 -11.60 1.99 8.02
CA GLY A 81 -11.33 1.29 9.26
C GLY A 81 -9.95 0.66 9.38
N TYR A 82 -9.06 0.94 8.46
CA TYR A 82 -7.68 0.42 8.47
C TYR A 82 -6.71 1.56 8.72
N ASP A 83 -5.42 1.26 8.72
CA ASP A 83 -4.41 2.30 8.82
C ASP A 83 -3.25 1.97 7.88
N VAL A 84 -2.44 2.98 7.60
CA VAL A 84 -1.22 2.82 6.80
C VAL A 84 -0.10 3.50 7.56
N VAL A 85 0.96 2.75 7.82
CA VAL A 85 2.10 3.29 8.55
C VAL A 85 3.38 2.99 7.79
N SER A 86 4.35 3.89 7.88
CA SER A 86 5.65 3.66 7.28
C SER A 86 6.31 2.45 7.93
N SER A 87 7.02 1.67 7.14
CA SER A 87 7.71 0.49 7.65
C SER A 87 9.07 0.36 6.99
N PRO A 88 9.99 -0.40 7.61
CA PRO A 88 11.31 -0.60 7.02
C PRO A 88 11.22 -1.27 5.65
N GLY A 89 12.15 -0.94 4.77
CA GLY A 89 12.20 -1.52 3.44
C GLY A 89 12.62 -0.51 2.41
N PRO A 90 12.32 -0.76 1.14
CA PRO A 90 12.61 0.19 0.08
C PRO A 90 11.94 1.53 0.33
N PRO A 91 12.42 2.60 -0.31
CA PRO A 91 11.82 3.93 -0.10
C PRO A 91 10.31 3.91 -0.31
N GLY A 92 9.59 4.47 0.64
CA GLY A 92 8.14 4.53 0.57
C GLY A 92 7.42 3.28 1.03
N HIS A 93 8.15 2.27 1.47
CA HIS A 93 7.50 1.04 1.95
C HIS A 93 6.63 1.34 3.17
N ALA A 94 5.42 0.79 3.17
CA ALA A 94 4.45 1.01 4.23
C ALA A 94 3.61 -0.24 4.43
N ASP A 95 2.99 -0.33 5.59
CA ASP A 95 2.11 -1.44 5.93
C ASP A 95 0.67 -0.93 6.03
N LEU A 96 -0.22 -1.58 5.29
CA LEU A 96 -1.65 -1.37 5.44
C LEU A 96 -2.12 -2.37 6.49
N LEU A 97 -2.55 -1.88 7.65
CA LEU A 97 -2.76 -2.69 8.83
C LEU A 97 -4.20 -3.15 8.97
N PHE A 98 -4.36 -4.44 9.32
CA PHE A 98 -5.64 -5.03 9.69
C PHE A 98 -5.60 -5.31 11.20
N ARG A 99 -6.70 -5.01 11.90
CA ARG A 99 -6.74 -5.23 13.35
C ARG A 99 -6.89 -6.70 13.71
N GLU A 100 -7.58 -7.45 12.84
CA GLU A 100 -7.91 -8.85 13.08
C GLU A 100 -7.63 -9.63 11.82
N PRO A 101 -7.62 -10.97 11.89
CA PRO A 101 -7.44 -11.74 10.66
C PRO A 101 -8.45 -11.32 9.61
N PRO A 102 -8.01 -10.99 8.40
CA PRO A 102 -8.91 -10.51 7.36
C PRO A 102 -9.94 -11.54 6.94
N THR A 103 -11.10 -11.04 6.54
CA THR A 103 -12.20 -11.85 6.05
C THR A 103 -12.51 -11.46 4.62
N ASP A 104 -13.45 -12.17 4.00
CA ASP A 104 -13.88 -11.85 2.64
C ASP A 104 -14.41 -10.42 2.54
N ASP A 105 -15.03 -9.91 3.60
CA ASP A 105 -15.50 -8.53 3.61
C ASP A 105 -14.34 -7.55 3.47
N ASP A 106 -13.20 -7.87 4.08
CA ASP A 106 -12.02 -7.01 3.95
C ASP A 106 -11.55 -6.95 2.51
N TRP A 107 -11.59 -8.09 1.80
CA TRP A 107 -11.18 -8.10 0.39
C TRP A 107 -12.12 -7.29 -0.48
N ARG A 108 -13.42 -7.36 -0.21
CA ARG A 108 -14.39 -6.54 -0.92
C ARG A 108 -14.17 -5.06 -0.65
N THR A 109 -13.83 -4.73 0.59
CA THR A 109 -13.52 -3.35 0.96
C THR A 109 -12.27 -2.86 0.23
N MET A 110 -11.22 -3.68 0.18
CA MET A 110 -10.00 -3.30 -0.54
C MET A 110 -10.31 -3.00 -2.00
N ASP A 111 -11.13 -3.85 -2.62
CA ASP A 111 -11.48 -3.63 -4.02
C ASP A 111 -12.26 -2.34 -4.23
N ARG A 112 -13.03 -1.93 -3.24
CA ARG A 112 -13.83 -0.72 -3.33
C ARG A 112 -13.01 0.54 -3.09
N ILE A 113 -12.05 0.49 -2.17
CA ILE A 113 -11.30 1.69 -1.80
C ILE A 113 -10.05 1.92 -2.63
N PHE A 114 -9.63 0.94 -3.41
CA PHE A 114 -8.56 1.13 -4.38
C PHE A 114 -9.17 1.35 -5.75
N ASP A 115 -8.58 2.28 -6.50
CA ASP A 115 -9.06 2.56 -7.85
C ASP A 115 -8.83 1.37 -8.78
N PRO A 116 -9.54 1.30 -9.91
CA PRO A 116 -9.33 0.22 -10.86
C PRO A 116 -7.88 0.13 -11.32
N PRO A 117 -7.42 -1.06 -11.74
CA PRO A 117 -6.05 -1.22 -12.19
C PRO A 117 -5.70 -0.27 -13.34
N ARG A 118 -4.47 0.20 -13.31
CA ARG A 118 -3.94 1.04 -14.40
C ARG A 118 -2.52 0.61 -14.69
N ALA A 119 -1.99 1.06 -15.82
CA ALA A 119 -0.65 0.69 -16.22
C ALA A 119 0.37 1.18 -15.21
N ASN A 120 1.36 0.34 -14.92
CA ASN A 120 2.47 0.71 -14.05
C ASN A 120 3.48 1.50 -14.88
N PRO A 121 3.72 2.78 -14.56
CA PRO A 121 4.63 3.59 -15.37
C PRO A 121 6.07 3.05 -15.37
N ALA A 122 6.46 2.28 -14.36
CA ALA A 122 7.80 1.73 -14.31
C ALA A 122 8.02 0.65 -15.37
N THR A 123 6.96 0.07 -15.93
CA THR A 123 7.07 -1.00 -16.92
C THR A 123 6.74 -0.55 -18.32
N ILE A 124 6.22 0.67 -18.50
CA ILE A 124 5.75 1.12 -19.80
C ILE A 124 6.89 1.12 -20.83
N GLY A 125 8.06 1.60 -20.47
CA GLY A 125 9.17 1.68 -21.42
C GLY A 125 9.67 0.34 -21.87
N THR A 126 9.52 -0.72 -21.06
CA THR A 126 10.02 -2.04 -21.46
C THR A 126 9.11 -2.72 -22.45
N ASP A 127 7.84 -2.36 -22.46
CA ASP A 127 6.89 -2.99 -23.37
C ASP A 127 7.10 -2.55 -24.81
N ASP A 128 7.75 -1.43 -25.02
CA ASP A 128 7.96 -0.89 -26.34
C ASP A 128 9.16 -1.51 -27.06
N VAL A 129 9.90 -2.30 -26.35
CA VAL A 129 11.11 -2.90 -26.91
C VAL A 129 10.88 -4.29 -27.52
#